data_81dc7af104dbed1c2faa48ade3d321cb
#
_entry.id   81dc7af104dbed1c2faa48ade3d321cb
#
_cell.length_a   1.000
_cell.length_b   1.000
_cell.length_c   1.000
_cell.angle_alpha   90.00
_cell.angle_beta   90.00
_cell.angle_gamma   90.00
#
_symmetry.space_group_name_H-M   'P 1'
#
loop_
_entity.id
_entity.type
_entity.pdbx_description
1 polymer ?
#
loop_
_entity_poly.entity_id
_entity_poly.type
_entity_poly.pdbx_seq_one_letter_code
_entity_poly.pdbx_strand_id
1 'polypeptide(L)'
;MKVVVLTTSYPRSPGDAAGRFIADGVEQLRERGVDVDVVSPADFHHFGIAYGSGVVGNLRRRPWLGAAVPAMLGSFARAARHAAREADLVHAHWLPSGAVALATGRPFVVQLWGTDVELARRAPRLARAVLRRARLVIAPSTALAEEGRRLGAPEVRVIPNGVTVPKEVGQEAEPPEVLYAGRLSREKGVLELVEAANGLRLVVAGDGPLRAKVPQAQGFVPPAELQGLYARAAVVVCPSHREGFGIACAEAMAHGRPVVASEVGGLRDLVVDGETGLLVPPRDVSALREALERLLADGELRRRLGAAGRERIRDHFSWDRFGSQTIQAYEDAVGSKT
;
A
#
# COMPACT_ATOMS: atom_id res chain seq x y z
N MET A 1 -12.51 -23.16 -0.56
CA MET A 1 -11.85 -22.66 0.67
C MET A 1 -12.55 -21.39 1.10
N LYS A 2 -12.98 -21.33 2.36
CA LYS A 2 -13.63 -20.15 2.94
C LYS A 2 -12.63 -19.36 3.80
N VAL A 3 -12.42 -18.09 3.45
CA VAL A 3 -11.46 -17.18 4.09
C VAL A 3 -12.18 -15.99 4.68
N VAL A 4 -11.83 -15.61 5.90
CA VAL A 4 -12.33 -14.36 6.50
C VAL A 4 -11.22 -13.34 6.53
N VAL A 5 -11.40 -12.24 5.82
CA VAL A 5 -10.50 -11.09 5.81
C VAL A 5 -10.86 -10.16 6.97
N LEU A 6 -9.89 -9.88 7.84
CA LEU A 6 -10.02 -8.92 8.93
C LEU A 6 -9.24 -7.64 8.61
N THR A 7 -9.91 -6.50 8.64
CA THR A 7 -9.27 -5.23 8.32
C THR A 7 -9.82 -4.06 9.14
N THR A 8 -8.95 -3.08 9.42
CA THR A 8 -9.33 -1.79 10.03
C THR A 8 -9.53 -0.67 8.99
N SER A 9 -9.44 -1.00 7.70
CA SER A 9 -9.65 -0.05 6.59
C SER A 9 -10.22 -0.79 5.39
N TYR A 10 -11.39 -0.38 4.93
CA TYR A 10 -12.07 -0.95 3.76
C TYR A 10 -12.97 0.13 3.14
N PRO A 11 -13.18 0.17 1.81
CA PRO A 11 -14.03 1.18 1.18
C PRO A 11 -15.47 1.12 1.71
N ARG A 12 -16.07 2.29 1.97
CA ARG A 12 -17.50 2.43 2.37
C ARG A 12 -18.42 2.60 1.16
N SER A 13 -17.82 3.04 0.05
CA SER A 13 -18.51 3.26 -1.23
C SER A 13 -17.52 3.11 -2.38
N PRO A 14 -17.97 2.99 -3.63
CA PRO A 14 -17.09 2.83 -4.81
C PRO A 14 -16.04 3.92 -4.99
N GLY A 15 -16.28 5.14 -4.51
CA GLY A 15 -15.34 6.28 -4.58
C GLY A 15 -14.41 6.42 -3.37
N ASP A 16 -14.53 5.57 -2.34
CA ASP A 16 -13.69 5.66 -1.14
C ASP A 16 -12.33 5.00 -1.41
N ALA A 17 -11.25 5.75 -1.18
CA ALA A 17 -9.89 5.24 -1.32
C ALA A 17 -9.40 4.43 -0.11
N ALA A 18 -10.15 4.45 1.01
CA ALA A 18 -9.74 3.79 2.25
C ALA A 18 -9.70 2.26 2.07
N GLY A 19 -8.51 1.66 2.08
CA GLY A 19 -8.36 0.22 1.93
C GLY A 19 -8.75 -0.33 0.54
N ARG A 20 -8.79 0.52 -0.49
CA ARG A 20 -9.14 0.13 -1.86
C ARG A 20 -8.30 -1.04 -2.37
N PHE A 21 -7.00 -1.00 -2.15
CA PHE A 21 -6.09 -2.07 -2.53
C PHE A 21 -6.40 -3.43 -1.85
N ILE A 22 -7.04 -3.42 -0.66
CA ILE A 22 -7.54 -4.65 -0.01
C ILE A 22 -8.81 -5.13 -0.72
N ALA A 23 -9.72 -4.21 -1.03
CA ALA A 23 -10.96 -4.56 -1.71
C ALA A 23 -10.69 -5.14 -3.10
N ASP A 24 -9.78 -4.52 -3.86
CA ASP A 24 -9.35 -5.02 -5.17
C ASP A 24 -8.72 -6.42 -5.05
N GLY A 25 -7.87 -6.64 -4.03
CA GLY A 25 -7.30 -7.96 -3.75
C GLY A 25 -8.36 -9.01 -3.37
N VAL A 26 -9.35 -8.64 -2.56
CA VAL A 26 -10.48 -9.52 -2.20
C VAL A 26 -11.29 -9.91 -3.44
N GLU A 27 -11.58 -8.94 -4.32
CA GLU A 27 -12.30 -9.20 -5.57
C GLU A 27 -11.53 -10.19 -6.44
N GLN A 28 -10.23 -10.00 -6.58
CA GLN A 28 -9.36 -10.90 -7.33
C GLN A 28 -9.33 -12.34 -6.77
N LEU A 29 -9.45 -12.50 -5.46
CA LEU A 29 -9.54 -13.82 -4.84
C LEU A 29 -10.90 -14.46 -5.10
N ARG A 30 -12.00 -13.68 -5.04
CA ARG A 30 -13.36 -14.14 -5.33
C ARG A 30 -13.51 -14.59 -6.78
N GLU A 31 -12.98 -13.81 -7.73
CA GLU A 31 -12.96 -14.16 -9.16
C GLU A 31 -12.26 -15.49 -9.43
N ARG A 32 -11.32 -15.90 -8.55
CA ARG A 32 -10.59 -17.18 -8.60
C ARG A 32 -11.22 -18.30 -7.77
N GLY A 33 -12.44 -18.09 -7.30
CA GLY A 33 -13.23 -19.12 -6.61
C GLY A 33 -12.94 -19.27 -5.11
N VAL A 34 -12.25 -18.31 -4.48
CA VAL A 34 -12.13 -18.28 -3.02
C VAL A 34 -13.40 -17.65 -2.43
N ASP A 35 -14.03 -18.32 -1.49
CA ASP A 35 -15.14 -17.78 -0.73
C ASP A 35 -14.61 -16.82 0.34
N VAL A 36 -14.76 -15.50 0.12
CA VAL A 36 -14.17 -14.48 0.99
C VAL A 36 -15.24 -13.63 1.66
N ASP A 37 -15.32 -13.75 2.99
CA ASP A 37 -16.05 -12.81 3.84
C ASP A 37 -15.10 -11.72 4.36
N VAL A 38 -15.59 -10.49 4.51
CA VAL A 38 -14.79 -9.37 5.01
C VAL A 38 -15.40 -8.83 6.28
N VAL A 39 -14.60 -8.72 7.34
CA VAL A 39 -14.96 -7.99 8.57
C VAL A 39 -14.16 -6.70 8.60
N SER A 40 -14.86 -5.61 8.43
CA SER A 40 -14.37 -4.25 8.28
C SER A 40 -14.92 -3.33 9.38
N PRO A 41 -14.53 -2.06 9.47
CA PRO A 41 -15.11 -1.13 10.44
C PRO A 41 -16.63 -0.91 10.29
N ALA A 42 -17.25 -1.35 9.20
CA ALA A 42 -18.71 -1.35 9.05
C ALA A 42 -19.39 -2.43 9.93
N ASP A 43 -18.66 -3.47 10.31
CA ASP A 43 -19.19 -4.67 10.97
C ASP A 43 -18.96 -4.65 12.50
N PHE A 44 -18.27 -3.65 13.03
CA PHE A 44 -17.99 -3.53 14.46
C PHE A 44 -17.99 -2.08 14.96
N HIS A 45 -18.21 -1.89 16.26
CA HIS A 45 -18.17 -0.56 16.87
C HIS A 45 -16.73 -0.05 16.95
N HIS A 46 -16.37 0.91 16.12
CA HIS A 46 -15.02 1.46 16.02
C HIS A 46 -14.82 2.79 16.76
N PHE A 47 -15.87 3.37 17.38
CA PHE A 47 -15.81 4.59 18.22
C PHE A 47 -15.13 5.80 17.55
N GLY A 48 -15.20 5.91 16.21
CA GLY A 48 -14.49 6.95 15.46
C GLY A 48 -12.98 6.77 15.35
N ILE A 49 -12.44 5.61 15.77
CA ILE A 49 -11.00 5.29 15.70
C ILE A 49 -10.59 4.84 14.30
N ALA A 50 -11.44 4.05 13.62
CA ALA A 50 -11.22 3.66 12.23
C ALA A 50 -11.77 4.75 11.27
N TYR A 51 -11.38 4.68 10.00
CA TYR A 51 -11.69 5.64 8.94
C TYR A 51 -11.00 7.01 9.07
N GLY A 52 -11.26 7.90 8.12
CA GLY A 52 -10.65 9.22 8.06
C GLY A 52 -9.13 9.17 7.97
N SER A 53 -8.45 9.64 9.02
CA SER A 53 -6.98 9.63 9.07
C SER A 53 -6.38 8.24 9.40
N GLY A 54 -7.21 7.20 9.49
CA GLY A 54 -6.82 5.87 9.94
C GLY A 54 -6.61 5.80 11.46
N VAL A 55 -6.49 4.58 11.99
CA VAL A 55 -6.38 4.33 13.45
C VAL A 55 -5.28 5.19 14.08
N VAL A 56 -4.07 5.15 13.56
CA VAL A 56 -2.93 5.90 14.12
C VAL A 56 -3.13 7.41 14.01
N GLY A 57 -3.64 7.88 12.87
CA GLY A 57 -3.90 9.31 12.64
C GLY A 57 -4.97 9.87 13.58
N ASN A 58 -6.05 9.13 13.78
CA ASN A 58 -7.14 9.53 14.67
C ASN A 58 -6.70 9.55 16.14
N LEU A 59 -5.95 8.55 16.59
CA LEU A 59 -5.39 8.52 17.95
C LEU A 59 -4.37 9.63 18.20
N ARG A 60 -3.59 10.04 17.19
CA ARG A 60 -2.71 11.20 17.31
C ARG A 60 -3.47 12.52 17.43
N ARG A 61 -4.56 12.70 16.67
CA ARG A 61 -5.40 13.90 16.71
C ARG A 61 -6.29 13.97 17.94
N ARG A 62 -6.73 12.83 18.45
CA ARG A 62 -7.67 12.68 19.56
C ARG A 62 -7.17 11.60 20.53
N PRO A 63 -6.14 11.90 21.37
CA PRO A 63 -5.52 10.90 22.25
C PRO A 63 -6.49 10.22 23.23
N TRP A 64 -7.58 10.91 23.63
CA TRP A 64 -8.61 10.36 24.51
C TRP A 64 -9.35 9.15 23.90
N LEU A 65 -9.37 9.03 22.58
CA LEU A 65 -9.92 7.83 21.92
C LEU A 65 -9.12 6.55 22.27
N GLY A 66 -7.90 6.71 22.80
CA GLY A 66 -7.10 5.59 23.29
C GLY A 66 -7.82 4.77 24.36
N ALA A 67 -8.67 5.39 25.19
CA ALA A 67 -9.48 4.69 26.19
C ALA A 67 -10.54 3.76 25.56
N ALA A 68 -11.00 4.04 24.35
CA ALA A 68 -11.98 3.23 23.63
C ALA A 68 -11.35 2.06 22.81
N VAL A 69 -10.02 2.02 22.68
CA VAL A 69 -9.31 0.97 21.91
C VAL A 69 -9.65 -0.45 22.42
N PRO A 70 -9.65 -0.75 23.73
CA PRO A 70 -10.03 -2.09 24.22
C PRO A 70 -11.47 -2.47 23.83
N ALA A 71 -12.42 -1.55 23.93
CA ALA A 71 -13.82 -1.78 23.55
C ALA A 71 -13.95 -2.01 22.03
N MET A 72 -13.25 -1.23 21.23
CA MET A 72 -13.17 -1.43 19.77
C MET A 72 -12.62 -2.81 19.44
N LEU A 73 -11.50 -3.21 20.03
CA LEU A 73 -10.90 -4.53 19.80
C LEU A 73 -11.82 -5.66 20.26
N GLY A 74 -12.53 -5.50 21.39
CA GLY A 74 -13.53 -6.46 21.87
C GLY A 74 -14.72 -6.61 20.91
N SER A 75 -15.22 -5.49 20.36
CA SER A 75 -16.28 -5.50 19.35
C SER A 75 -15.80 -6.15 18.06
N PHE A 76 -14.60 -5.82 17.58
CA PHE A 76 -13.99 -6.41 16.40
C PHE A 76 -13.75 -7.92 16.58
N ALA A 77 -13.24 -8.35 17.75
CA ALA A 77 -13.04 -9.76 18.05
C ALA A 77 -14.38 -10.55 18.08
N ARG A 78 -15.47 -9.94 18.53
CA ARG A 78 -16.81 -10.55 18.48
C ARG A 78 -17.27 -10.76 17.05
N ALA A 79 -17.18 -9.73 16.20
CA ALA A 79 -17.53 -9.82 14.79
C ALA A 79 -16.65 -10.86 14.06
N ALA A 80 -15.34 -10.82 14.30
CA ALA A 80 -14.40 -11.77 13.71
C ALA A 80 -14.68 -13.23 14.11
N ARG A 81 -14.97 -13.50 15.40
CA ARG A 81 -15.35 -14.85 15.85
C ARG A 81 -16.63 -15.33 15.18
N HIS A 82 -17.61 -14.45 15.01
CA HIS A 82 -18.87 -14.80 14.37
C HIS A 82 -18.65 -15.19 12.90
N ALA A 83 -17.95 -14.35 12.14
CA ALA A 83 -17.65 -14.61 10.74
C ALA A 83 -16.76 -15.85 10.54
N ALA A 84 -15.78 -16.06 11.43
CA ALA A 84 -14.82 -17.15 11.30
C ALA A 84 -15.33 -18.53 11.76
N ARG A 85 -16.60 -18.69 12.17
CA ARG A 85 -17.12 -19.98 12.68
C ARG A 85 -16.95 -21.14 11.71
N GLU A 86 -17.11 -20.88 10.43
CA GLU A 86 -17.01 -21.87 9.35
C GLU A 86 -15.83 -21.60 8.41
N ALA A 87 -14.94 -20.66 8.77
CA ALA A 87 -13.79 -20.34 7.93
C ALA A 87 -12.70 -21.40 8.05
N ASP A 88 -12.06 -21.69 6.95
CA ASP A 88 -10.85 -22.53 6.91
C ASP A 88 -9.63 -21.72 7.37
N LEU A 89 -9.61 -20.41 7.05
CA LEU A 89 -8.50 -19.51 7.32
C LEU A 89 -8.99 -18.08 7.63
N VAL A 90 -8.23 -17.37 8.44
CA VAL A 90 -8.39 -15.93 8.68
C VAL A 90 -7.21 -15.19 8.05
N HIS A 91 -7.47 -14.18 7.21
CA HIS A 91 -6.46 -13.29 6.67
C HIS A 91 -6.55 -11.91 7.33
N ALA A 92 -5.59 -11.60 8.18
CA ALA A 92 -5.56 -10.35 8.93
C ALA A 92 -4.66 -9.31 8.26
N HIS A 93 -5.25 -8.19 7.84
CA HIS A 93 -4.49 -7.04 7.36
C HIS A 93 -4.10 -6.15 8.52
N TRP A 94 -2.81 -5.85 8.65
CA TRP A 94 -2.14 -5.16 9.75
C TRP A 94 -2.13 -5.93 11.09
N LEU A 95 -1.15 -5.62 11.91
CA LEU A 95 -0.96 -6.22 13.24
C LEU A 95 -2.18 -6.11 14.18
N PRO A 96 -2.96 -5.00 14.21
CA PRO A 96 -4.16 -4.95 15.05
C PRO A 96 -5.19 -6.02 14.69
N SER A 97 -5.41 -6.25 13.39
CA SER A 97 -6.31 -7.32 12.93
C SER A 97 -5.70 -8.69 13.21
N GLY A 98 -4.37 -8.83 13.18
CA GLY A 98 -3.66 -10.04 13.60
C GLY A 98 -3.89 -10.36 15.08
N ALA A 99 -3.90 -9.34 15.94
CA ALA A 99 -4.24 -9.53 17.36
C ALA A 99 -5.69 -9.99 17.55
N VAL A 100 -6.62 -9.52 16.71
CA VAL A 100 -8.02 -9.98 16.71
C VAL A 100 -8.14 -11.41 16.16
N ALA A 101 -7.35 -11.77 15.14
CA ALA A 101 -7.34 -13.11 14.56
C ALA A 101 -7.00 -14.18 15.60
N LEU A 102 -6.12 -13.90 16.57
CA LEU A 102 -5.83 -14.79 17.70
C LEU A 102 -7.09 -15.20 18.47
N ALA A 103 -8.09 -14.34 18.53
CA ALA A 103 -9.32 -14.60 19.28
C ALA A 103 -10.32 -15.48 18.51
N THR A 104 -10.10 -15.75 17.22
CA THR A 104 -11.02 -16.57 16.40
C THR A 104 -10.85 -18.06 16.62
N GLY A 105 -9.67 -18.50 17.10
CA GLY A 105 -9.31 -19.91 17.22
C GLY A 105 -9.06 -20.63 15.89
N ARG A 106 -9.02 -19.90 14.77
CA ARG A 106 -8.75 -20.44 13.43
C ARG A 106 -7.29 -20.25 13.05
N PRO A 107 -6.75 -21.07 12.12
CA PRO A 107 -5.50 -20.75 11.44
C PRO A 107 -5.56 -19.36 10.84
N PHE A 108 -4.47 -18.60 10.91
CA PHE A 108 -4.48 -17.25 10.33
C PHE A 108 -3.14 -16.88 9.69
N VAL A 109 -3.23 -16.03 8.70
CA VAL A 109 -2.12 -15.33 8.08
C VAL A 109 -2.20 -13.84 8.40
N VAL A 110 -1.05 -13.17 8.43
CA VAL A 110 -0.98 -11.72 8.65
C VAL A 110 -0.34 -11.06 7.45
N GLN A 111 -0.98 -10.05 6.88
CA GLN A 111 -0.38 -9.21 5.85
C GLN A 111 0.14 -7.90 6.44
N LEU A 112 1.41 -7.61 6.21
CA LEU A 112 2.08 -6.37 6.60
C LEU A 112 1.91 -5.31 5.51
N TRP A 113 1.81 -4.02 5.91
CA TRP A 113 1.62 -2.90 4.98
C TRP A 113 2.57 -1.70 5.23
N GLY A 114 3.50 -1.83 6.18
CA GLY A 114 4.48 -0.81 6.51
C GLY A 114 4.16 0.01 7.76
N THR A 115 2.92 0.44 7.99
CA THR A 115 2.52 1.08 9.26
C THR A 115 2.64 0.13 10.45
N ASP A 116 2.63 -1.16 10.20
CA ASP A 116 2.84 -2.25 11.16
C ASP A 116 4.20 -2.18 11.85
N VAL A 117 5.24 -1.82 11.10
CA VAL A 117 6.60 -1.69 11.62
C VAL A 117 6.66 -0.60 12.68
N GLU A 118 5.99 0.53 12.47
CA GLU A 118 5.91 1.61 13.45
C GLU A 118 5.14 1.17 14.70
N LEU A 119 4.07 0.43 14.53
CA LEU A 119 3.29 -0.12 15.63
C LEU A 119 4.09 -1.18 16.39
N ALA A 120 4.79 -2.06 15.68
CA ALA A 120 5.65 -3.10 16.26
C ALA A 120 6.77 -2.52 17.12
N ARG A 121 7.36 -1.38 16.73
CA ARG A 121 8.36 -0.67 17.54
C ARG A 121 7.79 -0.18 18.87
N ARG A 122 6.51 0.20 18.93
CA ARG A 122 5.83 0.68 20.13
C ARG A 122 5.35 -0.44 21.04
N ALA A 123 4.97 -1.59 20.45
CA ALA A 123 4.46 -2.75 21.16
C ALA A 123 5.14 -4.04 20.68
N PRO A 124 6.48 -4.18 20.85
CA PRO A 124 7.24 -5.28 20.23
C PRO A 124 6.86 -6.65 20.77
N ARG A 125 6.48 -6.75 22.04
CA ARG A 125 6.04 -8.01 22.65
C ARG A 125 4.72 -8.50 22.03
N LEU A 126 3.77 -7.59 21.82
CA LEU A 126 2.49 -7.92 21.20
C LEU A 126 2.68 -8.30 19.72
N ALA A 127 3.46 -7.52 18.97
CA ALA A 127 3.78 -7.81 17.58
C ALA A 127 4.39 -9.20 17.42
N ARG A 128 5.40 -9.54 18.23
CA ARG A 128 6.00 -10.88 18.25
C ARG A 128 5.02 -11.97 18.62
N ALA A 129 4.15 -11.74 19.60
CA ALA A 129 3.15 -12.73 20.01
C ALA A 129 2.14 -13.04 18.90
N VAL A 130 1.74 -12.03 18.12
CA VAL A 130 0.87 -12.18 16.96
C VAL A 130 1.58 -12.92 15.84
N LEU A 131 2.76 -12.42 15.41
CA LEU A 131 3.47 -12.96 14.24
C LEU A 131 3.96 -14.40 14.46
N ARG A 132 4.39 -14.75 15.68
CA ARG A 132 4.78 -16.14 16.00
C ARG A 132 3.64 -17.16 15.96
N ARG A 133 2.40 -16.71 16.10
CA ARG A 133 1.21 -17.57 16.02
C ARG A 133 0.55 -17.57 14.65
N ALA A 134 0.91 -16.63 13.78
CA ALA A 134 0.50 -16.67 12.39
C ALA A 134 1.13 -17.89 11.70
N ARG A 135 0.34 -18.60 10.90
CA ARG A 135 0.86 -19.69 10.06
C ARG A 135 1.88 -19.17 9.05
N LEU A 136 1.60 -18.00 8.54
CA LEU A 136 2.39 -17.32 7.53
C LEU A 136 2.23 -15.81 7.65
N VAL A 137 3.27 -15.07 7.35
CA VAL A 137 3.22 -13.61 7.18
C VAL A 137 3.41 -13.28 5.69
N ILE A 138 2.52 -12.49 5.14
CA ILE A 138 2.61 -11.97 3.79
C ILE A 138 3.15 -10.54 3.86
N ALA A 139 4.14 -10.24 3.03
CA ALA A 139 4.71 -8.90 2.91
C ALA A 139 4.71 -8.47 1.43
N PRO A 140 4.30 -7.24 1.10
CA PRO A 140 4.25 -6.77 -0.29
C PRO A 140 5.63 -6.40 -0.85
N SER A 141 6.69 -6.45 -0.04
CA SER A 141 8.06 -6.13 -0.44
C SER A 141 9.09 -6.90 0.37
N THR A 142 10.29 -7.02 -0.20
CA THR A 142 11.44 -7.66 0.44
C THR A 142 11.80 -6.98 1.76
N ALA A 143 11.78 -5.65 1.79
CA ALA A 143 12.07 -4.88 3.00
C ALA A 143 11.07 -5.15 4.15
N LEU A 144 9.78 -5.27 3.84
CA LEU A 144 8.78 -5.65 4.85
C LEU A 144 8.87 -7.12 5.25
N ALA A 145 9.26 -8.00 4.33
CA ALA A 145 9.50 -9.40 4.65
C ALA A 145 10.67 -9.57 5.64
N GLU A 146 11.76 -8.83 5.44
CA GLU A 146 12.88 -8.81 6.39
C GLU A 146 12.44 -8.34 7.78
N GLU A 147 11.60 -7.31 7.84
CA GLU A 147 11.09 -6.82 9.12
C GLU A 147 10.16 -7.85 9.80
N GLY A 148 9.32 -8.54 9.04
CA GLY A 148 8.51 -9.66 9.54
C GLY A 148 9.38 -10.77 10.16
N ARG A 149 10.48 -11.15 9.50
CA ARG A 149 11.46 -12.13 10.01
C ARG A 149 12.14 -11.63 11.29
N ARG A 150 12.57 -10.36 11.34
CA ARG A 150 13.17 -9.74 12.56
C ARG A 150 12.20 -9.74 13.74
N LEU A 151 10.91 -9.60 13.48
CA LEU A 151 9.86 -9.68 14.50
C LEU A 151 9.53 -11.11 14.93
N GLY A 152 10.13 -12.12 14.30
CA GLY A 152 10.03 -13.52 14.68
C GLY A 152 8.87 -14.25 14.03
N ALA A 153 8.40 -13.82 12.87
CA ALA A 153 7.47 -14.60 12.04
C ALA A 153 8.12 -15.94 11.65
N PRO A 154 7.40 -17.08 11.77
CA PRO A 154 7.93 -18.40 11.46
C PRO A 154 8.19 -18.58 9.96
N GLU A 155 7.31 -18.07 9.14
CA GLU A 155 7.43 -18.05 7.69
C GLU A 155 6.99 -16.68 7.14
N VAL A 156 7.71 -16.16 6.16
CA VAL A 156 7.38 -14.89 5.50
C VAL A 156 7.51 -15.05 3.99
N ARG A 157 6.43 -14.75 3.28
CA ARG A 157 6.39 -14.71 1.82
C ARG A 157 6.29 -13.29 1.31
N VAL A 158 7.04 -13.00 0.26
CA VAL A 158 6.89 -11.75 -0.49
C VAL A 158 5.82 -11.99 -1.56
N ILE A 159 4.68 -11.35 -1.38
CA ILE A 159 3.58 -11.35 -2.34
C ILE A 159 3.24 -9.89 -2.63
N PRO A 160 3.79 -9.32 -3.71
CA PRO A 160 3.52 -7.95 -4.10
C PRO A 160 2.04 -7.73 -4.41
N ASN A 161 1.57 -6.51 -4.18
CA ASN A 161 0.20 -6.15 -4.56
C ASN A 161 0.03 -6.18 -6.09
N GLY A 162 -1.13 -6.59 -6.56
CA GLY A 162 -1.48 -6.53 -7.97
C GLY A 162 -1.77 -5.09 -8.40
N VAL A 163 -1.49 -4.79 -9.66
CA VAL A 163 -1.77 -3.50 -10.29
C VAL A 163 -2.46 -3.74 -11.63
N THR A 164 -3.48 -2.94 -11.90
CA THR A 164 -4.17 -2.97 -13.20
C THR A 164 -3.36 -2.22 -14.24
N VAL A 165 -3.03 -2.89 -15.34
CA VAL A 165 -2.34 -2.27 -16.48
C VAL A 165 -3.38 -1.78 -17.47
N PRO A 166 -3.49 -0.47 -17.75
CA PRO A 166 -4.41 0.07 -18.75
C PRO A 166 -4.16 -0.53 -20.13
N LYS A 167 -5.19 -0.66 -20.97
CA LYS A 167 -5.02 -1.18 -22.33
C LYS A 167 -4.11 -0.30 -23.17
N GLU A 168 -4.26 1.02 -23.03
CA GLU A 168 -3.53 2.02 -23.81
C GLU A 168 -2.63 2.87 -22.91
N VAL A 169 -1.54 3.35 -23.47
CA VAL A 169 -0.69 4.39 -22.87
C VAL A 169 -1.24 5.74 -23.30
N GLY A 170 -1.60 6.58 -22.34
CA GLY A 170 -2.10 7.92 -22.62
C GLY A 170 -1.05 8.84 -23.24
N GLN A 171 -1.47 9.98 -23.74
CA GLN A 171 -0.60 11.00 -24.30
C GLN A 171 -0.09 11.94 -23.19
N GLU A 172 1.21 12.24 -23.19
CA GLU A 172 1.79 13.23 -22.28
C GLU A 172 1.20 14.61 -22.51
N ALA A 173 1.05 15.38 -21.44
CA ALA A 173 0.65 16.79 -21.53
C ALA A 173 1.74 17.64 -22.18
N GLU A 174 1.34 18.66 -22.93
CA GLU A 174 2.22 19.66 -23.52
C GLU A 174 1.92 21.03 -22.89
N PRO A 175 2.86 21.67 -22.19
CA PRO A 175 4.22 21.22 -21.84
C PRO A 175 4.25 20.08 -20.81
N PRO A 176 5.37 19.33 -20.70
CA PRO A 176 5.49 18.17 -19.83
C PRO A 176 5.22 18.47 -18.35
N GLU A 177 4.47 17.57 -17.68
CA GLU A 177 4.07 17.70 -16.27
C GLU A 177 4.75 16.64 -15.39
N VAL A 178 5.21 17.07 -14.21
CA VAL A 178 5.60 16.17 -13.11
C VAL A 178 4.37 15.91 -12.26
N LEU A 179 4.04 14.65 -11.99
CA LEU A 179 2.94 14.27 -11.13
C LEU A 179 3.44 13.68 -9.81
N TYR A 180 2.89 14.15 -8.72
CA TYR A 180 2.90 13.47 -7.43
C TYR A 180 1.47 13.01 -7.08
N ALA A 181 1.32 11.75 -6.72
CA ALA A 181 0.06 11.19 -6.23
C ALA A 181 0.26 10.52 -4.88
N GLY A 182 -0.37 11.04 -3.83
CA GLY A 182 -0.24 10.45 -2.52
C GLY A 182 -0.57 11.36 -1.35
N ARG A 183 -0.46 10.80 -0.14
CA ARG A 183 -0.71 11.52 1.10
C ARG A 183 0.32 12.62 1.33
N LEU A 184 -0.13 13.83 1.65
CA LEU A 184 0.76 14.96 1.97
C LEU A 184 1.26 14.86 3.41
N SER A 185 2.34 14.10 3.59
CA SER A 185 2.94 13.84 4.90
C SER A 185 4.48 13.80 4.80
N ARG A 186 5.15 13.99 5.94
CA ARG A 186 6.62 14.03 5.97
C ARG A 186 7.26 12.74 5.45
N GLU A 187 6.70 11.59 5.81
CA GLU A 187 7.22 10.29 5.37
C GLU A 187 7.11 10.08 3.84
N LYS A 188 6.28 10.85 3.16
CA LYS A 188 6.12 10.80 1.69
C LYS A 188 7.01 11.78 0.93
N GLY A 189 7.84 12.56 1.62
CA GLY A 189 8.86 13.41 1.02
C GLY A 189 8.31 14.55 0.14
N VAL A 190 7.06 14.98 0.39
CA VAL A 190 6.40 15.99 -0.47
C VAL A 190 7.03 17.36 -0.36
N LEU A 191 7.67 17.70 0.75
CA LEU A 191 8.34 19.01 0.92
C LEU A 191 9.63 19.06 0.11
N GLU A 192 10.39 17.99 0.12
CA GLU A 192 11.60 17.82 -0.70
C GLU A 192 11.25 17.87 -2.21
N LEU A 193 10.10 17.29 -2.58
CA LEU A 193 9.62 17.39 -3.95
C LEU A 193 9.26 18.83 -4.33
N VAL A 194 8.53 19.55 -3.48
CA VAL A 194 8.17 20.97 -3.77
C VAL A 194 9.42 21.82 -3.98
N GLU A 195 10.47 21.58 -3.20
CA GLU A 195 11.76 22.25 -3.34
C GLU A 195 12.47 21.84 -4.63
N ALA A 196 12.59 20.52 -4.89
CA ALA A 196 13.25 20.00 -6.10
C ALA A 196 12.53 20.42 -7.40
N ALA A 197 11.21 20.50 -7.37
CA ALA A 197 10.40 20.85 -8.55
C ALA A 197 10.16 22.36 -8.69
N ASN A 198 10.88 23.21 -7.95
CA ASN A 198 10.75 24.66 -8.10
C ASN A 198 11.06 25.11 -9.54
N GLY A 199 10.12 25.84 -10.16
CA GLY A 199 10.19 26.25 -11.57
C GLY A 199 9.74 25.18 -12.58
N LEU A 200 9.38 23.96 -12.14
CA LEU A 200 8.83 22.90 -12.99
C LEU A 200 7.30 22.90 -12.90
N ARG A 201 6.64 22.35 -13.92
CA ARG A 201 5.19 22.16 -13.92
C ARG A 201 4.83 20.95 -13.07
N LEU A 202 4.55 21.20 -11.78
CA LEU A 202 4.23 20.18 -10.78
C LEU A 202 2.72 20.09 -10.53
N VAL A 203 2.15 18.90 -10.74
CA VAL A 203 0.78 18.54 -10.38
C VAL A 203 0.84 17.69 -9.11
N VAL A 204 0.10 18.09 -8.06
CA VAL A 204 0.07 17.38 -6.78
C VAL A 204 -1.36 16.90 -6.50
N ALA A 205 -1.59 15.60 -6.64
CA ALA A 205 -2.83 14.92 -6.33
C ALA A 205 -2.74 14.27 -4.93
N GLY A 206 -3.42 14.86 -3.96
CA GLY A 206 -3.40 14.32 -2.61
C GLY A 206 -3.76 15.30 -1.53
N ASP A 207 -4.03 14.75 -0.35
CA ASP A 207 -4.35 15.50 0.86
C ASP A 207 -3.57 14.96 2.05
N GLY A 208 -3.49 15.71 3.12
CA GLY A 208 -2.80 15.29 4.33
C GLY A 208 -2.35 16.42 5.25
N PRO A 209 -1.62 16.09 6.33
CA PRO A 209 -1.20 17.06 7.34
C PRO A 209 -0.35 18.22 6.80
N LEU A 210 0.29 18.06 5.65
CA LEU A 210 1.13 19.08 5.03
C LEU A 210 0.41 19.89 3.95
N ARG A 211 -0.92 19.74 3.79
CA ARG A 211 -1.72 20.44 2.77
C ARG A 211 -1.46 21.95 2.73
N ALA A 212 -1.40 22.58 3.91
CA ALA A 212 -1.13 24.01 4.03
C ALA A 212 0.26 24.44 3.56
N LYS A 213 1.21 23.51 3.47
CA LYS A 213 2.57 23.76 2.97
C LYS A 213 2.76 23.43 1.50
N VAL A 214 1.71 22.95 0.83
CA VAL A 214 1.70 22.54 -0.58
C VAL A 214 0.51 23.22 -1.26
N PRO A 215 0.57 24.54 -1.49
CA PRO A 215 -0.58 25.33 -1.97
C PRO A 215 -1.10 24.86 -3.34
N GLN A 216 -0.22 24.32 -4.20
CA GLN A 216 -0.57 23.77 -5.52
C GLN A 216 -1.27 22.41 -5.47
N ALA A 217 -1.39 21.76 -4.29
CA ALA A 217 -2.06 20.47 -4.19
C ALA A 217 -3.55 20.59 -4.49
N GLN A 218 -4.08 19.69 -5.31
CA GLN A 218 -5.49 19.65 -5.71
C GLN A 218 -6.42 19.10 -4.61
N GLY A 219 -5.84 18.53 -3.54
CA GLY A 219 -6.59 17.80 -2.54
C GLY A 219 -6.79 16.34 -2.94
N PHE A 220 -7.76 15.69 -2.31
CA PHE A 220 -8.12 14.31 -2.67
C PHE A 220 -8.65 14.26 -4.11
N VAL A 221 -8.03 13.42 -4.92
CA VAL A 221 -8.47 13.13 -6.29
C VAL A 221 -9.06 11.73 -6.32
N PRO A 222 -10.29 11.55 -6.80
CA PRO A 222 -10.92 10.23 -6.92
C PRO A 222 -10.09 9.26 -7.78
N PRO A 223 -10.11 7.95 -7.50
CA PRO A 223 -9.32 6.97 -8.26
C PRO A 223 -9.53 7.02 -9.77
N ALA A 224 -10.78 7.21 -10.22
CA ALA A 224 -11.08 7.30 -11.66
C ALA A 224 -10.42 8.53 -12.33
N GLU A 225 -10.40 9.68 -11.66
CA GLU A 225 -9.74 10.90 -12.16
C GLU A 225 -8.22 10.79 -12.08
N LEU A 226 -7.70 10.10 -11.07
CA LEU A 226 -6.27 9.88 -10.90
C LEU A 226 -5.65 9.09 -12.06
N GLN A 227 -6.40 8.17 -12.66
CA GLN A 227 -5.97 7.45 -13.87
C GLN A 227 -5.68 8.44 -15.02
N GLY A 228 -6.52 9.47 -15.18
CA GLY A 228 -6.29 10.53 -16.17
C GLY A 228 -5.05 11.36 -15.89
N LEU A 229 -4.71 11.58 -14.62
CA LEU A 229 -3.46 12.27 -14.24
C LEU A 229 -2.23 11.41 -14.57
N TYR A 230 -2.26 10.11 -14.25
CA TYR A 230 -1.18 9.21 -14.67
C TYR A 230 -1.06 9.17 -16.19
N ALA A 231 -2.17 9.08 -16.91
CA ALA A 231 -2.17 8.96 -18.36
C ALA A 231 -1.54 10.16 -19.08
N ARG A 232 -1.51 11.35 -18.48
CA ARG A 232 -0.94 12.56 -19.08
C ARG A 232 0.38 13.03 -18.46
N ALA A 233 0.80 12.47 -17.34
CA ALA A 233 2.06 12.85 -16.72
C ALA A 233 3.26 12.53 -17.63
N ALA A 234 4.25 13.41 -17.68
CA ALA A 234 5.52 13.12 -18.31
C ALA A 234 6.45 12.31 -17.39
N VAL A 235 6.41 12.61 -16.08
CA VAL A 235 7.18 11.95 -15.04
C VAL A 235 6.32 11.82 -13.79
N VAL A 236 6.37 10.68 -13.09
CA VAL A 236 5.74 10.52 -11.78
C VAL A 236 6.80 10.39 -10.70
N VAL A 237 6.57 11.06 -9.57
CA VAL A 237 7.56 11.14 -8.49
C VAL A 237 7.07 10.46 -7.23
N CYS A 238 7.91 9.61 -6.64
CA CYS A 238 7.66 8.90 -5.39
C CYS A 238 8.81 9.15 -4.39
N PRO A 239 8.94 10.36 -3.80
CA PRO A 239 10.10 10.78 -3.01
C PRO A 239 10.02 10.34 -1.56
N SER A 240 9.43 9.19 -1.30
CA SER A 240 9.13 8.69 0.05
C SER A 240 10.40 8.45 0.87
N HIS A 241 10.37 8.80 2.15
CA HIS A 241 11.42 8.43 3.10
C HIS A 241 11.28 6.97 3.57
N ARG A 242 10.08 6.44 3.47
CA ARG A 242 9.73 5.03 3.75
C ARG A 242 8.53 4.65 2.90
N GLU A 243 8.60 3.47 2.31
CA GLU A 243 7.50 2.93 1.48
C GLU A 243 7.35 1.42 1.71
N GLY A 244 6.12 0.97 1.95
CA GLY A 244 5.83 -0.45 2.12
C GLY A 244 5.85 -1.21 0.80
N PHE A 245 5.17 -0.67 -0.20
CA PHE A 245 5.13 -1.21 -1.57
C PHE A 245 5.35 -0.10 -2.60
N GLY A 246 4.50 0.93 -2.61
CA GLY A 246 4.55 2.02 -3.59
C GLY A 246 3.45 1.92 -4.65
N ILE A 247 2.19 1.82 -4.22
CA ILE A 247 1.04 1.68 -5.14
C ILE A 247 1.05 2.76 -6.21
N ALA A 248 1.23 4.03 -5.83
CA ALA A 248 1.26 5.14 -6.78
C ALA A 248 2.42 5.04 -7.80
N CYS A 249 3.58 4.51 -7.37
CA CYS A 249 4.71 4.24 -8.25
C CYS A 249 4.36 3.12 -9.24
N ALA A 250 3.79 2.02 -8.75
CA ALA A 250 3.39 0.88 -9.57
C ALA A 250 2.28 1.25 -10.58
N GLU A 251 1.29 2.06 -10.16
CA GLU A 251 0.25 2.59 -11.05
C GLU A 251 0.85 3.47 -12.15
N ALA A 252 1.78 4.37 -11.81
CA ALA A 252 2.49 5.20 -12.79
C ALA A 252 3.23 4.35 -13.84
N MET A 253 3.98 3.35 -13.38
CA MET A 253 4.68 2.41 -14.25
C MET A 253 3.69 1.61 -15.12
N ALA A 254 2.54 1.19 -14.58
CA ALA A 254 1.47 0.53 -15.33
C ALA A 254 0.91 1.40 -16.47
N HIS A 255 0.88 2.71 -16.27
CA HIS A 255 0.52 3.70 -17.31
C HIS A 255 1.65 3.98 -18.30
N GLY A 256 2.78 3.30 -18.19
CA GLY A 256 3.95 3.53 -19.04
C GLY A 256 4.65 4.86 -18.76
N ARG A 257 4.51 5.39 -17.55
CA ARG A 257 5.19 6.63 -17.14
C ARG A 257 6.51 6.32 -16.45
N PRO A 258 7.59 7.02 -16.84
CA PRO A 258 8.84 6.91 -16.10
C PRO A 258 8.65 7.46 -14.70
N VAL A 259 9.30 6.82 -13.74
CA VAL A 259 9.23 7.22 -12.33
C VAL A 259 10.58 7.70 -11.84
N VAL A 260 10.56 8.72 -10.97
CA VAL A 260 11.68 9.06 -10.09
C VAL A 260 11.26 8.67 -8.67
N ALA A 261 11.95 7.73 -8.07
CA ALA A 261 11.59 7.18 -6.77
C ALA A 261 12.77 7.22 -5.80
N SER A 262 12.49 7.42 -4.53
CA SER A 262 13.52 7.25 -3.49
C SER A 262 13.93 5.80 -3.37
N GLU A 263 15.21 5.54 -3.16
CA GLU A 263 15.79 4.21 -2.99
C GLU A 263 15.45 3.62 -1.61
N VAL A 264 14.17 3.37 -1.34
CA VAL A 264 13.67 2.88 -0.04
C VAL A 264 12.60 1.80 -0.16
N GLY A 265 12.61 0.86 0.77
CA GLY A 265 11.54 -0.11 0.97
C GLY A 265 11.10 -0.81 -0.32
N GLY A 266 9.79 -0.89 -0.54
CA GLY A 266 9.21 -1.53 -1.72
C GLY A 266 9.47 -0.82 -3.05
N LEU A 267 9.92 0.45 -3.04
CA LEU A 267 10.31 1.14 -4.28
C LEU A 267 11.54 0.51 -4.94
N ARG A 268 12.45 -0.07 -4.14
CA ARG A 268 13.62 -0.84 -4.63
C ARG A 268 13.22 -2.16 -5.31
N ASP A 269 12.08 -2.72 -4.93
CA ASP A 269 11.55 -3.93 -5.56
C ASP A 269 10.82 -3.59 -6.87
N LEU A 270 10.19 -2.42 -6.95
CA LEU A 270 9.44 -1.94 -8.12
C LEU A 270 10.36 -1.43 -9.23
N VAL A 271 11.30 -0.55 -8.88
CA VAL A 271 12.11 0.21 -9.85
C VAL A 271 13.49 -0.40 -9.98
N VAL A 272 13.89 -0.67 -11.22
CA VAL A 272 15.27 -1.00 -11.60
C VAL A 272 15.90 0.28 -12.12
N ASP A 273 16.90 0.80 -11.40
CA ASP A 273 17.51 2.08 -11.70
C ASP A 273 18.12 2.14 -13.11
N GLY A 274 17.80 3.21 -13.85
CA GLY A 274 18.26 3.43 -15.23
C GLY A 274 17.58 2.55 -16.29
N GLU A 275 16.77 1.54 -15.87
CA GLU A 275 16.07 0.62 -16.77
C GLU A 275 14.55 0.85 -16.79
N THR A 276 13.90 0.91 -15.63
CA THR A 276 12.44 1.06 -15.50
C THR A 276 12.02 2.35 -14.81
N GLY A 277 12.98 3.17 -14.42
CA GLY A 277 12.83 4.45 -13.73
C GLY A 277 14.18 4.93 -13.22
N LEU A 278 14.19 5.96 -12.39
CA LEU A 278 15.39 6.45 -11.71
C LEU A 278 15.20 6.34 -10.20
N LEU A 279 16.22 5.82 -9.52
CA LEU A 279 16.30 5.80 -8.07
C LEU A 279 17.22 6.92 -7.57
N VAL A 280 16.77 7.63 -6.53
CA VAL A 280 17.55 8.70 -5.89
C VAL A 280 17.66 8.45 -4.40
N PRO A 281 18.72 8.91 -3.73
CA PRO A 281 18.82 8.83 -2.28
C PRO A 281 17.62 9.54 -1.62
N PRO A 282 17.02 8.97 -0.56
CA PRO A 282 15.92 9.61 0.13
C PRO A 282 16.37 10.93 0.78
N ARG A 283 15.54 11.96 0.69
CA ARG A 283 15.77 13.32 1.21
C ARG A 283 16.85 14.12 0.47
N ASP A 284 17.35 13.64 -0.62
CA ASP A 284 18.31 14.36 -1.47
C ASP A 284 17.56 15.18 -2.52
N VAL A 285 17.39 16.47 -2.23
CA VAL A 285 16.67 17.42 -3.08
C VAL A 285 17.43 17.64 -4.40
N SER A 286 18.77 17.67 -4.36
CA SER A 286 19.60 17.89 -5.56
C SER A 286 19.50 16.70 -6.51
N ALA A 287 19.70 15.47 -6.01
CA ALA A 287 19.56 14.28 -6.83
C ALA A 287 18.15 14.12 -7.40
N LEU A 288 17.11 14.45 -6.60
CA LEU A 288 15.73 14.45 -7.06
C LEU A 288 15.53 15.47 -8.21
N ARG A 289 16.04 16.67 -8.07
CA ARG A 289 15.96 17.71 -9.11
C ARG A 289 16.67 17.28 -10.39
N GLU A 290 17.91 16.83 -10.30
CA GLU A 290 18.70 16.35 -11.45
C GLU A 290 17.99 15.23 -12.22
N ALA A 291 17.41 14.27 -11.51
CA ALA A 291 16.64 13.18 -12.11
C ALA A 291 15.37 13.70 -12.83
N LEU A 292 14.66 14.68 -12.25
CA LEU A 292 13.50 15.31 -12.88
C LEU A 292 13.90 16.08 -14.15
N GLU A 293 14.92 16.93 -14.07
CA GLU A 293 15.39 17.72 -15.21
C GLU A 293 15.88 16.82 -16.34
N ARG A 294 16.63 15.76 -16.03
CA ARG A 294 17.06 14.76 -17.00
C ARG A 294 15.90 14.14 -17.75
N LEU A 295 14.86 13.69 -17.03
CA LEU A 295 13.69 13.10 -17.67
C LEU A 295 12.86 14.12 -18.45
N LEU A 296 12.70 15.34 -17.96
CA LEU A 296 11.93 16.38 -18.65
C LEU A 296 12.60 16.81 -19.95
N ALA A 297 13.94 16.84 -20.00
CA ALA A 297 14.71 17.20 -21.17
C ALA A 297 14.75 16.12 -22.26
N ASP A 298 14.59 14.83 -21.89
CA ASP A 298 14.78 13.71 -22.81
C ASP A 298 13.51 12.86 -22.96
N GLY A 299 12.73 13.17 -24.01
CA GLY A 299 11.49 12.44 -24.32
C GLY A 299 11.71 10.99 -24.78
N GLU A 300 12.86 10.66 -25.36
CA GLU A 300 13.19 9.29 -25.75
C GLU A 300 13.49 8.43 -24.51
N LEU A 301 14.28 8.97 -23.58
CA LEU A 301 14.55 8.33 -22.29
C LEU A 301 13.24 8.08 -21.53
N ARG A 302 12.32 9.07 -21.48
CA ARG A 302 11.01 8.90 -20.85
C ARG A 302 10.24 7.73 -21.44
N ARG A 303 10.14 7.66 -22.77
CA ARG A 303 9.43 6.58 -23.46
C ARG A 303 10.07 5.22 -23.18
N ARG A 304 11.39 5.12 -23.24
CA ARG A 304 12.13 3.89 -22.99
C ARG A 304 11.91 3.37 -21.58
N LEU A 305 12.13 4.21 -20.55
CA LEU A 305 11.96 3.83 -19.14
C LEU A 305 10.49 3.52 -18.82
N GLY A 306 9.56 4.30 -19.36
CA GLY A 306 8.12 4.08 -19.18
C GLY A 306 7.64 2.77 -19.78
N ALA A 307 8.08 2.44 -21.00
CA ALA A 307 7.75 1.16 -21.65
C ALA A 307 8.29 -0.04 -20.85
N ALA A 308 9.56 0.00 -20.47
CA ALA A 308 10.19 -1.05 -19.66
C ALA A 308 9.52 -1.19 -18.28
N GLY A 309 9.17 -0.06 -17.64
CA GLY A 309 8.44 -0.04 -16.38
C GLY A 309 7.06 -0.71 -16.49
N ARG A 310 6.33 -0.41 -17.56
CA ARG A 310 5.02 -1.02 -17.83
C ARG A 310 5.10 -2.53 -18.04
N GLU A 311 6.11 -2.98 -18.78
CA GLU A 311 6.36 -4.40 -19.00
C GLU A 311 6.67 -5.12 -17.69
N ARG A 312 7.55 -4.55 -16.86
CA ARG A 312 7.86 -5.05 -15.53
C ARG A 312 6.61 -5.19 -14.63
N ILE A 313 5.70 -4.20 -14.64
CA ILE A 313 4.44 -4.31 -13.87
C ILE A 313 3.60 -5.47 -14.38
N ARG A 314 3.45 -5.63 -15.69
CA ARG A 314 2.69 -6.72 -16.30
C ARG A 314 3.24 -8.09 -15.89
N ASP A 315 4.54 -8.25 -15.90
CA ASP A 315 5.22 -9.54 -15.68
C ASP A 315 5.32 -9.91 -14.20
N HIS A 316 5.50 -8.92 -13.32
CA HIS A 316 5.87 -9.19 -11.92
C HIS A 316 4.83 -8.73 -10.89
N PHE A 317 3.94 -7.80 -11.24
CA PHE A 317 3.00 -7.15 -10.32
C PHE A 317 1.54 -7.19 -10.82
N SER A 318 1.19 -8.21 -11.58
CA SER A 318 -0.17 -8.41 -12.09
C SER A 318 -1.10 -8.98 -11.00
N TRP A 319 -2.40 -8.73 -11.14
CA TRP A 319 -3.42 -9.32 -10.27
C TRP A 319 -3.46 -10.86 -10.37
N ASP A 320 -3.11 -11.43 -11.53
CA ASP A 320 -3.02 -12.89 -11.71
C ASP A 320 -1.96 -13.50 -10.81
N ARG A 321 -0.80 -12.85 -10.77
CA ARG A 321 0.32 -13.27 -9.94
C ARG A 321 0.01 -13.12 -8.45
N PHE A 322 -0.57 -11.97 -8.06
CA PHE A 322 -1.05 -11.74 -6.69
C PHE A 322 -2.04 -12.82 -6.25
N GLY A 323 -3.08 -13.07 -7.06
CA GLY A 323 -4.13 -14.04 -6.75
C GLY A 323 -3.60 -15.45 -6.61
N SER A 324 -2.81 -15.92 -7.58
CA SER A 324 -2.24 -17.27 -7.57
C SER A 324 -1.30 -17.48 -6.38
N GLN A 325 -0.40 -16.53 -6.10
CA GLN A 325 0.53 -16.62 -4.96
C GLN A 325 -0.19 -16.55 -3.62
N THR A 326 -1.26 -15.74 -3.52
CA THR A 326 -2.04 -15.63 -2.27
C THR A 326 -2.85 -16.90 -2.00
N ILE A 327 -3.45 -17.49 -3.03
CA ILE A 327 -4.18 -18.76 -2.90
C ILE A 327 -3.23 -19.88 -2.48
N GLN A 328 -2.07 -19.99 -3.11
CA GLN A 328 -1.05 -20.96 -2.71
C GLN A 328 -0.61 -20.77 -1.24
N ALA A 329 -0.43 -19.50 -0.83
CA ALA A 329 -0.10 -19.18 0.56
C ALA A 329 -1.19 -19.61 1.54
N TYR A 330 -2.46 -19.50 1.15
CA TYR A 330 -3.59 -19.96 1.95
C TYR A 330 -3.64 -21.50 2.06
N GLU A 331 -3.47 -22.20 0.95
CA GLU A 331 -3.44 -23.66 0.90
C GLU A 331 -2.35 -24.23 1.80
N ASP A 332 -1.15 -23.64 1.72
CA ASP A 332 -0.03 -24.05 2.58
C ASP A 332 -0.30 -23.74 4.06
N ALA A 333 -0.92 -22.59 4.37
CA ALA A 333 -1.26 -22.21 5.74
C ALA A 333 -2.34 -23.12 6.35
N VAL A 334 -3.27 -23.64 5.54
CA VAL A 334 -4.31 -24.60 5.98
C VAL A 334 -3.76 -26.02 6.01
N GLY A 335 -2.97 -26.42 5.02
CA GLY A 335 -2.40 -27.76 4.86
C GLY A 335 -1.27 -28.08 5.85
N SER A 336 -0.60 -27.09 6.42
CA SER A 336 0.43 -27.26 7.45
C SER A 336 -0.19 -27.78 8.75
N LYS A 337 -0.50 -29.08 8.79
CA LYS A 337 -0.81 -29.79 10.05
C LYS A 337 0.46 -29.79 10.89
N THR A 338 0.39 -29.21 12.07
CA THR A 338 1.37 -29.38 13.17
C THR A 338 1.54 -30.83 13.55
#